data_f0ccd16af47d7c054e4a62817f58e847
#
_entry.id   f0ccd16af47d7c054e4a62817f58e847
#
_cell.length_a   1.000
_cell.length_b   1.000
_cell.length_c   1.000
_cell.angle_alpha   90.00
_cell.angle_beta   90.00
_cell.angle_gamma   90.00
#
_symmetry.space_group_name_H-M   'P 1'
#
loop_
_entity.id
_entity.type
_entity.pdbx_description
1 polymer ?
#
loop_
_entity_poly.entity_id
_entity_poly.type
_entity_poly.pdbx_seq_one_letter_code
_entity_poly.pdbx_strand_id
1 'polypeptide(L)'
;VPDEPETPAVVAQCGATALPIAEVQGNTATSPQVGKRVGVEAIVTGNYLGTNGFGGFFLQTADGERKNLANTSEGLFVYAPNLAAGAVKAGARVHVVGTVEEAFGQTQLKLESNLAECAPNGQATAQVVTLPLAAHAEFADYEGMLVTFRQPLVVNEVYELSLIHI
;
A
#
# COMPACT_ATOMS: atom_id res chain seq x y z
N VAL A 1 11.87 11.70 -38.58
CA VAL A 1 11.23 11.85 -37.27
C VAL A 1 12.22 11.30 -36.24
N PRO A 2 12.72 12.10 -35.28
CA PRO A 2 13.58 11.55 -34.23
C PRO A 2 12.80 10.55 -33.39
N ASP A 3 13.36 9.36 -33.21
CA ASP A 3 12.87 8.38 -32.26
C ASP A 3 12.82 9.01 -30.87
N GLU A 4 11.62 9.17 -30.33
CA GLU A 4 11.41 9.50 -28.93
C GLU A 4 11.95 8.32 -28.11
N PRO A 5 12.82 8.54 -27.10
CA PRO A 5 13.37 7.42 -26.32
C PRO A 5 12.22 6.66 -25.66
N GLU A 6 12.04 5.42 -26.05
CA GLU A 6 11.05 4.53 -25.44
C GLU A 6 11.31 4.46 -23.93
N THR A 7 10.36 4.99 -23.17
CA THR A 7 10.39 4.84 -21.71
C THR A 7 10.39 3.33 -21.40
N PRO A 8 11.35 2.82 -20.63
CA PRO A 8 11.42 1.38 -20.35
C PRO A 8 10.10 0.89 -19.77
N ALA A 9 9.59 -0.19 -20.35
CA ALA A 9 8.31 -0.75 -19.94
C ALA A 9 8.40 -1.17 -18.45
N VAL A 10 7.52 -0.62 -17.63
CA VAL A 10 7.40 -1.05 -16.21
C VAL A 10 6.76 -2.44 -16.22
N VAL A 11 7.48 -3.44 -15.75
CA VAL A 11 7.05 -4.84 -15.75
C VAL A 11 6.99 -5.41 -14.34
N ALA A 12 6.06 -6.32 -14.08
CA ALA A 12 5.97 -7.03 -12.81
C ALA A 12 7.05 -8.13 -12.75
N GLN A 13 8.25 -7.74 -12.37
CA GLN A 13 9.42 -8.61 -12.26
C GLN A 13 10.28 -8.17 -11.08
N CYS A 14 10.76 -9.11 -10.29
CA CYS A 14 11.63 -8.85 -9.16
C CYS A 14 12.90 -8.10 -9.57
N GLY A 15 13.23 -7.05 -8.84
CA GLY A 15 14.36 -6.19 -9.14
C GLY A 15 14.18 -5.26 -10.35
N ALA A 16 12.99 -5.24 -10.97
CA ALA A 16 12.67 -4.24 -11.99
C ALA A 16 12.53 -2.84 -11.35
N THR A 17 12.48 -1.81 -12.19
CA THR A 17 12.32 -0.43 -11.72
C THR A 17 11.05 -0.29 -10.88
N ALA A 18 11.22 0.16 -9.64
CA ALA A 18 10.15 0.38 -8.68
C ALA A 18 10.31 1.75 -8.02
N LEU A 19 9.20 2.43 -7.79
CA LEU A 19 9.17 3.62 -6.95
C LEU A 19 9.05 3.22 -5.48
N PRO A 20 9.75 3.88 -4.56
CA PRO A 20 9.48 3.80 -3.14
C PRO A 20 8.04 4.17 -2.84
N ILE A 21 7.40 3.47 -1.89
CA ILE A 21 6.02 3.78 -1.49
C ILE A 21 5.89 5.24 -1.05
N ALA A 22 6.87 5.76 -0.31
CA ALA A 22 6.88 7.17 0.12
C ALA A 22 6.81 8.17 -1.05
N GLU A 23 7.38 7.83 -2.21
CA GLU A 23 7.28 8.67 -3.41
C GLU A 23 5.95 8.50 -4.15
N VAL A 24 5.32 7.31 -4.01
CA VAL A 24 3.96 7.08 -4.50
C VAL A 24 2.96 7.85 -3.65
N GLN A 25 3.07 7.79 -2.34
CA GLN A 25 2.21 8.51 -1.40
C GLN A 25 2.39 10.03 -1.52
N GLY A 26 3.63 10.50 -1.53
CA GLY A 26 3.92 11.93 -1.45
C GLY A 26 3.64 12.49 -0.04
N ASN A 27 3.66 13.82 0.09
CA ASN A 27 3.47 14.55 1.34
C ASN A 27 2.30 15.54 1.29
N THR A 28 1.36 15.32 0.39
CA THR A 28 0.17 16.13 0.18
C THR A 28 -1.08 15.24 0.23
N ALA A 29 -2.24 15.84 0.34
CA ALA A 29 -3.52 15.11 0.38
C ALA A 29 -3.83 14.27 -0.88
N THR A 30 -3.06 14.46 -1.94
CA THR A 30 -3.18 13.72 -3.19
C THR A 30 -1.79 13.30 -3.65
N SER A 31 -1.65 12.07 -4.07
CA SER A 31 -0.38 11.54 -4.58
C SER A 31 0.12 12.32 -5.81
N PRO A 32 1.42 12.65 -5.88
CA PRO A 32 2.03 13.25 -7.07
C PRO A 32 2.10 12.29 -8.26
N GLN A 33 1.76 11.02 -8.05
CA GLN A 33 1.80 9.96 -9.06
C GLN A 33 0.42 9.58 -9.60
N VAL A 34 -0.66 10.25 -9.18
CA VAL A 34 -2.02 9.95 -9.67
C VAL A 34 -2.06 9.93 -11.20
N GLY A 35 -2.69 8.89 -11.74
CA GLY A 35 -2.83 8.62 -13.17
C GLY A 35 -1.59 8.01 -13.83
N LYS A 36 -0.46 7.91 -13.12
CA LYS A 36 0.76 7.31 -13.67
C LYS A 36 0.81 5.81 -13.39
N ARG A 37 1.40 5.10 -14.33
CA ARG A 37 1.71 3.68 -14.22
C ARG A 37 3.07 3.51 -13.55
N VAL A 38 3.10 2.83 -12.42
CA VAL A 38 4.32 2.64 -11.62
C VAL A 38 4.51 1.19 -11.21
N GLY A 39 5.75 0.80 -10.97
CA GLY A 39 6.11 -0.43 -10.26
C GLY A 39 6.38 -0.13 -8.79
N VAL A 40 6.00 -1.03 -7.89
CA VAL A 40 6.30 -0.99 -6.46
C VAL A 40 6.78 -2.37 -6.02
N GLU A 41 7.87 -2.42 -5.27
CA GLU A 41 8.37 -3.65 -4.66
C GLU A 41 8.40 -3.49 -3.14
N ALA A 42 7.60 -4.29 -2.43
CA ALA A 42 7.43 -4.15 -0.98
C ALA A 42 6.91 -5.43 -0.33
N ILE A 43 6.69 -5.39 0.98
CA ILE A 43 6.24 -6.52 1.78
C ILE A 43 4.71 -6.47 1.94
N VAL A 44 4.05 -7.60 1.71
CA VAL A 44 2.62 -7.76 1.98
C VAL A 44 2.41 -7.79 3.49
N THR A 45 1.65 -6.83 4.03
CA THR A 45 1.31 -6.77 5.46
C THR A 45 -0.07 -7.31 5.78
N GLY A 46 -0.99 -7.31 4.82
CA GLY A 46 -2.33 -7.85 5.00
C GLY A 46 -2.96 -8.23 3.67
N ASN A 47 -3.60 -9.40 3.61
CA ASN A 47 -4.32 -9.89 2.44
C ASN A 47 -5.83 -9.82 2.70
N TYR A 48 -6.53 -9.01 1.91
CA TYR A 48 -7.99 -8.81 1.95
C TYR A 48 -8.62 -9.06 0.57
N LEU A 49 -8.02 -9.98 -0.19
CA LEU A 49 -8.58 -10.49 -1.43
C LEU A 49 -9.76 -11.41 -1.17
N GLY A 50 -10.61 -11.58 -2.19
CA GLY A 50 -11.79 -12.46 -2.12
C GLY A 50 -13.08 -11.71 -1.77
N THR A 51 -14.18 -12.45 -1.74
CA THR A 51 -15.55 -11.92 -1.69
C THR A 51 -15.90 -11.20 -0.39
N ASN A 52 -15.22 -11.52 0.70
CA ASN A 52 -15.46 -10.92 2.03
C ASN A 52 -14.38 -9.89 2.42
N GLY A 53 -13.51 -9.53 1.50
CA GLY A 53 -12.43 -8.58 1.71
C GLY A 53 -12.66 -7.26 0.97
N PHE A 54 -11.66 -6.41 0.98
CA PHE A 54 -11.68 -5.11 0.28
C PHE A 54 -11.31 -5.22 -1.19
N GLY A 55 -11.11 -6.44 -1.73
CA GLY A 55 -10.68 -6.67 -3.09
C GLY A 55 -9.22 -6.29 -3.35
N GLY A 56 -8.36 -6.39 -2.34
CA GLY A 56 -6.96 -6.02 -2.46
C GLY A 56 -6.11 -6.47 -1.29
N PHE A 57 -4.90 -5.92 -1.20
CA PHE A 57 -3.95 -6.23 -0.14
C PHE A 57 -3.09 -5.01 0.18
N PHE A 58 -2.51 -4.97 1.38
CA PHE A 58 -1.64 -3.90 1.82
C PHE A 58 -0.18 -4.27 1.62
N LEU A 59 0.59 -3.29 1.15
CA LEU A 59 2.04 -3.31 1.06
C LEU A 59 2.64 -2.32 2.05
N GLN A 60 3.83 -2.63 2.54
CA GLN A 60 4.64 -1.71 3.32
C GLN A 60 6.10 -1.86 2.94
N THR A 61 6.81 -0.74 2.91
CA THR A 61 8.25 -0.72 2.67
C THR A 61 8.97 -1.64 3.67
N ALA A 62 9.88 -2.46 3.17
CA ALA A 62 10.66 -3.37 4.01
C ALA A 62 11.49 -2.63 5.06
N ASP A 63 11.73 -3.29 6.19
CA ASP A 63 12.61 -2.76 7.22
C ASP A 63 14.02 -2.50 6.65
N GLY A 64 14.58 -1.34 6.96
CA GLY A 64 15.87 -0.90 6.43
C GLY A 64 15.80 -0.19 5.06
N GLU A 65 14.67 -0.27 4.35
CA GLU A 65 14.47 0.43 3.06
C GLU A 65 13.61 1.69 3.20
N ARG A 66 13.02 1.92 4.37
CA ARG A 66 12.16 3.08 4.65
C ARG A 66 12.91 4.38 4.44
N LYS A 67 12.27 5.32 3.75
CA LYS A 67 12.81 6.66 3.53
C LYS A 67 12.65 7.57 4.74
N ASN A 68 11.68 7.28 5.62
CA ASN A 68 11.35 8.07 6.81
C ASN A 68 11.18 9.57 6.50
N LEU A 69 10.54 9.86 5.38
CA LEU A 69 10.24 11.23 5.00
C LEU A 69 9.12 11.77 5.89
N ALA A 70 9.22 13.04 6.26
CA ALA A 70 8.18 13.70 7.05
C ALA A 70 6.87 13.82 6.26
N ASN A 71 5.74 13.61 6.94
CA ASN A 71 4.40 13.70 6.38
C ASN A 71 4.17 12.76 5.17
N THR A 72 4.72 11.56 5.25
CA THR A 72 4.66 10.59 4.15
C THR A 72 4.48 9.18 4.69
N SER A 73 3.53 8.43 4.16
CA SER A 73 3.35 7.03 4.53
C SER A 73 4.30 6.11 3.77
N GLU A 74 4.66 5.01 4.42
CA GLU A 74 5.40 3.87 3.84
C GLU A 74 4.49 2.65 3.59
N GLY A 75 3.18 2.85 3.66
CA GLY A 75 2.14 1.87 3.36
C GLY A 75 1.39 2.21 2.07
N LEU A 76 0.85 1.19 1.41
CA LEU A 76 0.08 1.36 0.17
C LEU A 76 -0.95 0.24 0.04
N PHE A 77 -2.19 0.59 -0.29
CA PHE A 77 -3.20 -0.38 -0.67
C PHE A 77 -3.09 -0.72 -2.16
N VAL A 78 -3.13 -2.00 -2.50
CA VAL A 78 -3.17 -2.49 -3.88
C VAL A 78 -4.55 -3.05 -4.16
N TYR A 79 -5.32 -2.36 -4.97
CA TYR A 79 -6.63 -2.80 -5.42
C TYR A 79 -6.50 -3.81 -6.55
N ALA A 80 -6.96 -5.03 -6.32
CA ALA A 80 -6.78 -6.18 -7.22
C ALA A 80 -7.99 -7.13 -7.18
N PRO A 81 -9.21 -6.65 -7.53
CA PRO A 81 -10.46 -7.39 -7.31
C PRO A 81 -10.55 -8.70 -8.09
N ASN A 82 -9.77 -8.84 -9.15
CA ASN A 82 -9.75 -10.04 -9.99
C ASN A 82 -8.68 -11.06 -9.58
N LEU A 83 -7.89 -10.74 -8.56
CA LEU A 83 -6.84 -11.64 -8.09
C LEU A 83 -7.44 -12.69 -7.14
N ALA A 84 -6.98 -13.93 -7.26
CA ALA A 84 -7.44 -15.01 -6.39
C ALA A 84 -7.07 -14.75 -4.93
N ALA A 85 -7.93 -15.13 -3.99
CA ALA A 85 -7.74 -14.88 -2.54
C ALA A 85 -6.40 -15.37 -1.99
N GLY A 86 -5.86 -16.46 -2.56
CA GLY A 86 -4.56 -17.04 -2.15
C GLY A 86 -3.35 -16.54 -2.94
N ALA A 87 -3.51 -15.55 -3.80
CA ALA A 87 -2.45 -15.09 -4.69
C ALA A 87 -1.28 -14.39 -3.98
N VAL A 88 -1.53 -13.83 -2.80
CA VAL A 88 -0.49 -13.20 -1.97
C VAL A 88 -0.55 -13.72 -0.54
N LYS A 89 0.59 -13.73 0.12
CA LYS A 89 0.72 -14.14 1.54
C LYS A 89 1.34 -12.99 2.32
N ALA A 90 0.81 -12.73 3.53
CA ALA A 90 1.44 -11.79 4.46
C ALA A 90 2.90 -12.22 4.72
N GLY A 91 3.80 -11.25 4.71
CA GLY A 91 5.24 -11.45 4.81
C GLY A 91 5.96 -11.69 3.48
N ALA A 92 5.25 -11.99 2.39
CA ALA A 92 5.91 -12.12 1.09
C ALA A 92 6.38 -10.75 0.56
N ARG A 93 7.55 -10.73 -0.07
CA ARG A 93 8.01 -9.60 -0.88
C ARG A 93 7.48 -9.77 -2.29
N VAL A 94 6.79 -8.77 -2.79
CA VAL A 94 6.20 -8.80 -4.12
C VAL A 94 6.57 -7.56 -4.92
N HIS A 95 6.67 -7.71 -6.23
CA HIS A 95 6.74 -6.61 -7.17
C HIS A 95 5.39 -6.52 -7.91
N VAL A 96 4.77 -5.36 -7.86
CA VAL A 96 3.48 -5.06 -8.47
C VAL A 96 3.60 -3.90 -9.45
N VAL A 97 2.78 -3.91 -10.49
CA VAL A 97 2.66 -2.80 -11.44
C VAL A 97 1.20 -2.41 -11.57
N GLY A 98 0.93 -1.13 -11.50
CA GLY A 98 -0.42 -0.61 -11.60
C GLY A 98 -0.46 0.89 -11.81
N THR A 99 -1.67 1.41 -11.92
CA THR A 99 -1.94 2.84 -12.02
C THR A 99 -2.28 3.39 -10.64
N VAL A 100 -1.64 4.49 -10.27
CA VAL A 100 -1.91 5.19 -9.01
C VAL A 100 -3.23 5.96 -9.14
N GLU A 101 -4.11 5.79 -8.16
CA GLU A 101 -5.39 6.50 -8.10
C GLU A 101 -5.74 6.89 -6.66
N GLU A 102 -6.61 7.89 -6.52
CA GLU A 102 -7.23 8.22 -5.25
C GLU A 102 -8.62 7.58 -5.18
N ALA A 103 -8.86 6.81 -4.13
CA ALA A 103 -10.15 6.18 -3.90
C ALA A 103 -10.54 6.30 -2.43
N PHE A 104 -11.75 6.78 -2.15
CA PHE A 104 -12.28 6.96 -0.80
C PHE A 104 -11.41 7.82 0.12
N GLY A 105 -10.64 8.76 -0.45
CA GLY A 105 -9.71 9.61 0.28
C GLY A 105 -8.38 8.94 0.64
N GLN A 106 -8.04 7.86 -0.04
CA GLN A 106 -6.81 7.09 0.15
C GLN A 106 -6.08 6.91 -1.18
N THR A 107 -4.76 7.06 -1.16
CA THR A 107 -3.92 6.70 -2.31
C THR A 107 -3.84 5.18 -2.45
N GLN A 108 -4.14 4.66 -3.63
CA GLN A 108 -4.03 3.24 -3.92
C GLN A 108 -3.39 2.96 -5.27
N LEU A 109 -2.87 1.75 -5.42
CA LEU A 109 -2.39 1.22 -6.69
C LEU A 109 -3.42 0.25 -7.27
N LYS A 110 -4.03 0.60 -8.40
CA LYS A 110 -4.89 -0.33 -9.13
C LYS A 110 -4.03 -1.28 -9.94
N LEU A 111 -4.00 -2.55 -9.51
CA LEU A 111 -3.21 -3.58 -10.17
C LEU A 111 -3.67 -3.79 -11.62
N GLU A 112 -2.74 -3.76 -12.57
CA GLU A 112 -3.06 -3.90 -13.99
C GLU A 112 -3.01 -5.34 -14.48
N SER A 113 -2.06 -6.12 -13.95
CA SER A 113 -1.82 -7.49 -14.38
C SER A 113 -1.39 -8.38 -13.22
N ASN A 114 -0.57 -9.38 -13.49
CA ASN A 114 -0.01 -10.24 -12.47
C ASN A 114 1.04 -9.49 -11.63
N LEU A 115 1.29 -10.01 -10.44
CA LEU A 115 2.40 -9.63 -9.57
C LEU A 115 3.52 -10.67 -9.67
N ALA A 116 4.73 -10.30 -9.26
CA ALA A 116 5.84 -11.22 -9.07
C ALA A 116 6.12 -11.37 -7.57
N GLU A 117 6.12 -12.61 -7.06
CA GLU A 117 6.60 -12.91 -5.71
C GLU A 117 8.12 -12.99 -5.75
N CYS A 118 8.80 -12.13 -5.00
CA CYS A 118 10.24 -11.95 -5.03
C CYS A 118 10.94 -12.70 -3.89
N ALA A 119 10.29 -12.81 -2.75
CA ALA A 119 10.75 -13.61 -1.63
C ALA A 119 9.56 -14.02 -0.75
N PRO A 120 9.55 -15.24 -0.21
CA PRO A 120 8.45 -15.71 0.63
C PRO A 120 8.45 -15.09 2.02
N ASN A 121 9.59 -14.55 2.47
CA ASN A 121 9.79 -14.00 3.80
C ASN A 121 10.49 -12.65 3.72
N GLY A 122 9.73 -11.59 3.94
CA GLY A 122 10.20 -10.23 4.12
C GLY A 122 9.80 -9.71 5.50
N GLN A 123 10.41 -8.62 5.93
CA GLN A 123 10.09 -7.98 7.20
C GLN A 123 9.61 -6.55 6.96
N ALA A 124 8.42 -6.26 7.49
CA ALA A 124 7.87 -4.92 7.60
C ALA A 124 7.29 -4.80 9.02
N THR A 125 8.07 -4.20 9.90
CA THR A 125 7.69 -4.02 11.31
C THR A 125 6.56 -3.01 11.43
N ALA A 126 5.58 -3.31 12.30
CA ALA A 126 4.48 -2.41 12.60
C ALA A 126 5.01 -1.07 13.13
N GLN A 127 4.48 0.02 12.60
CA GLN A 127 4.81 1.36 13.08
C GLN A 127 4.14 1.59 14.43
N VAL A 128 4.91 2.02 15.41
CA VAL A 128 4.36 2.38 16.73
C VAL A 128 3.70 3.74 16.66
N VAL A 129 2.41 3.79 17.00
CA VAL A 129 1.64 5.03 17.07
C VAL A 129 1.23 5.28 18.53
N THR A 130 1.39 6.51 18.97
CA THR A 130 0.95 6.98 20.30
C THR A 130 -0.17 7.98 20.13
N LEU A 131 -1.32 7.72 20.75
CA LEU A 131 -2.47 8.61 20.71
C LEU A 131 -2.55 9.47 21.99
N PRO A 132 -3.17 10.66 21.92
CA PRO A 132 -3.71 11.28 20.70
C PRO A 132 -2.59 11.80 19.78
N LEU A 133 -2.86 11.85 18.48
CA LEU A 133 -2.04 12.61 17.54
C LEU A 133 -2.33 14.11 17.72
N ALA A 134 -1.34 14.96 17.45
CA ALA A 134 -1.49 16.40 17.62
C ALA A 134 -2.48 17.01 16.63
N ALA A 135 -2.58 16.44 15.42
CA ALA A 135 -3.53 16.83 14.41
C ALA A 135 -4.12 15.60 13.69
N HIS A 136 -5.35 15.71 13.23
CA HIS A 136 -6.00 14.64 12.47
C HIS A 136 -5.24 14.31 11.16
N ALA A 137 -4.63 15.32 10.55
CA ALA A 137 -3.82 15.14 9.34
C ALA A 137 -2.63 14.18 9.52
N GLU A 138 -2.13 14.01 10.75
CA GLU A 138 -1.03 13.07 11.05
C GLU A 138 -1.42 11.60 10.85
N PHE A 139 -2.71 11.25 10.76
CA PHE A 139 -3.13 9.91 10.41
C PHE A 139 -2.73 9.52 8.98
N ALA A 140 -2.63 10.48 8.07
CA ALA A 140 -2.19 10.25 6.70
C ALA A 140 -0.75 9.70 6.63
N ASP A 141 0.10 10.03 7.62
CA ASP A 141 1.46 9.52 7.69
C ASP A 141 1.54 8.01 7.93
N TYR A 142 0.42 7.41 8.32
CA TYR A 142 0.29 5.96 8.60
C TYR A 142 -0.66 5.26 7.62
N GLU A 143 -1.10 5.94 6.57
CA GLU A 143 -2.04 5.39 5.60
C GLU A 143 -1.54 4.07 5.01
N GLY A 144 -2.37 3.03 5.05
CA GLY A 144 -2.03 1.70 4.55
C GLY A 144 -0.93 0.95 5.31
N MET A 145 -0.37 1.51 6.38
CA MET A 145 0.67 0.87 7.17
C MET A 145 0.11 -0.10 8.21
N LEU A 146 0.88 -1.12 8.50
CA LEU A 146 0.69 -1.92 9.72
C LEU A 146 1.13 -1.09 10.92
N VAL A 147 0.22 -0.87 11.86
CA VAL A 147 0.48 -0.05 13.05
C VAL A 147 0.25 -0.83 14.34
N THR A 148 0.91 -0.40 15.41
CA THR A 148 0.67 -0.89 16.77
C THR A 148 0.57 0.28 17.74
N PHE A 149 -0.25 0.13 18.77
CA PHE A 149 -0.45 1.14 19.81
C PHE A 149 0.16 0.64 21.12
N ARG A 150 0.88 1.50 21.82
CA ARG A 150 1.44 1.17 23.14
C ARG A 150 0.42 1.24 24.26
N GLN A 151 -0.60 2.09 24.10
CA GLN A 151 -1.67 2.24 25.08
C GLN A 151 -2.81 1.26 24.79
N PRO A 152 -3.56 0.83 25.84
CA PRO A 152 -4.80 0.12 25.66
C PRO A 152 -5.80 0.96 24.86
N LEU A 153 -6.45 0.35 23.89
CA LEU A 153 -7.56 0.96 23.15
C LEU A 153 -8.87 0.32 23.63
N VAL A 154 -9.90 1.15 23.74
CA VAL A 154 -11.25 0.69 24.09
C VAL A 154 -12.15 0.92 22.88
N VAL A 155 -12.87 -0.10 22.47
CA VAL A 155 -13.91 0.02 21.45
C VAL A 155 -15.11 0.71 22.06
N ASN A 156 -15.36 1.95 21.66
CA ASN A 156 -16.49 2.74 22.17
C ASN A 156 -17.78 2.46 21.39
N GLU A 157 -17.65 2.14 20.10
CA GLU A 157 -18.78 1.99 19.21
C GLU A 157 -18.45 0.99 18.09
N VAL A 158 -19.46 0.22 17.72
CA VAL A 158 -19.42 -0.73 16.58
C VAL A 158 -20.60 -0.50 15.63
N TYR A 159 -21.07 0.74 15.59
CA TYR A 159 -22.33 1.13 14.97
C TYR A 159 -22.47 0.67 13.52
N GLU A 160 -21.46 0.86 12.72
CA GLU A 160 -21.55 0.55 11.28
C GLU A 160 -21.28 -0.91 10.95
N LEU A 161 -20.66 -1.68 11.83
CA LEU A 161 -20.43 -3.10 11.60
C LEU A 161 -21.74 -3.90 11.53
N SER A 162 -22.81 -3.40 12.13
CA SER A 162 -24.14 -4.01 12.06
C SER A 162 -24.91 -3.67 10.79
N LEU A 163 -24.54 -2.56 10.11
CA LEU A 163 -25.21 -2.11 8.87
C LEU A 163 -24.63 -2.76 7.62
N ILE A 164 -23.45 -3.33 7.69
CA ILE A 164 -22.81 -4.06 6.57
C ILE A 164 -23.50 -5.42 6.32
N HIS A 165 -24.40 -5.83 7.19
CA HIS A 165 -25.07 -7.14 7.14
C HIS A 165 -26.55 -7.06 6.77
N ILE A 166 -27.00 -5.93 6.25
CA ILE A 166 -28.40 -5.76 5.79
C ILE A 166 -28.45 -5.64 4.27
#